data_f17f4c150226499d4ab1bf52464c2796
#
_entry.id   f17f4c150226499d4ab1bf52464c2796
#
_cell.length_a   1.000
_cell.length_b   1.000
_cell.length_c   1.000
_cell.angle_alpha   90.00
_cell.angle_beta   90.00
_cell.angle_gamma   90.00
#
_symmetry.space_group_name_H-M   'P 1'
#
loop_
_entity.id
_entity.type
_entity.pdbx_description
1 polymer ?
#
loop_
_entity_poly.entity_id
_entity_poly.type
_entity_poly.pdbx_seq_one_letter_code
_entity_poly.pdbx_strand_id
1 'polypeptide(L)'
;RQMCIRDSYNQVQYDVTTGTVTLPAGMEIDLGSTGKGFAGQQVAALLREKGVTSALLNLGGNVQTIGTKPDGSLWEIAIRDPKKNVPMMVVSVNDQAVVTSGGYERYFEQDGRTYWHIMDPTTGHPADSGLRSVSIIGDDGLTCDGLSTSLFVMGLEKAAELWAQSDDFEAVFVTDTGEVYITEGLADHFALTEDYSDTPVNLILSLIHI
;
A
#
# COMPACT_ATOMS: atom_id res chain seq x y z
N ARG A 1 -2.60 -20.47 21.21
CA ARG A 1 -1.17 -20.16 21.43
C ARG A 1 -0.97 -18.74 20.93
N GLN A 2 -0.94 -17.76 21.82
CA GLN A 2 -0.39 -16.44 21.49
C GLN A 2 1.06 -16.68 21.08
N MET A 3 1.32 -16.69 19.79
CA MET A 3 2.69 -16.45 19.33
C MET A 3 3.05 -15.06 19.84
N CYS A 4 4.14 -14.97 20.59
CA CYS A 4 4.67 -13.68 21.02
C CYS A 4 5.18 -12.95 19.76
N ILE A 5 4.28 -12.31 19.04
CA ILE A 5 4.59 -11.27 18.05
C ILE A 5 4.98 -10.04 18.88
N ARG A 6 5.99 -10.18 19.69
CA ARG A 6 6.68 -9.03 20.23
C ARG A 6 7.75 -8.71 19.25
N ASP A 7 7.67 -7.49 18.78
CA ASP A 7 8.63 -6.81 17.98
C ASP A 7 10.06 -7.31 18.26
N SER A 8 10.54 -8.15 17.39
CA SER A 8 11.86 -8.76 17.47
C SER A 8 12.73 -8.39 16.27
N TYR A 9 12.27 -7.44 15.39
CA TYR A 9 13.06 -7.00 14.24
C TYR A 9 14.44 -6.47 14.66
N ASN A 10 14.55 -5.87 15.84
CA ASN A 10 15.83 -5.41 16.42
C ASN A 10 16.84 -6.54 16.67
N GLN A 11 16.40 -7.80 16.64
CA GLN A 11 17.25 -8.97 16.80
C GLN A 11 17.75 -9.53 15.46
N VAL A 12 17.21 -9.03 14.35
CA VAL A 12 17.66 -9.37 13.01
C VAL A 12 19.00 -8.69 12.77
N GLN A 13 20.02 -9.47 12.45
CA GLN A 13 21.32 -8.94 12.10
C GLN A 13 21.51 -9.04 10.59
N TYR A 14 21.90 -7.93 9.98
CA TYR A 14 22.17 -7.86 8.55
C TYR A 14 23.62 -7.38 8.33
N ASP A 15 24.39 -8.22 7.69
CA ASP A 15 25.75 -7.88 7.24
C ASP A 15 25.68 -7.41 5.78
N VAL A 16 25.79 -6.11 5.57
CA VAL A 16 25.76 -5.48 4.25
C VAL A 16 26.92 -5.92 3.34
N THR A 17 28.05 -6.34 3.92
CA THR A 17 29.24 -6.74 3.15
C THR A 17 29.04 -8.11 2.50
N THR A 18 28.43 -9.02 3.23
CA THR A 18 28.21 -10.40 2.78
C THR A 18 26.81 -10.65 2.28
N GLY A 19 25.87 -9.70 2.50
CA GLY A 19 24.45 -9.88 2.21
C GLY A 19 23.78 -10.93 3.11
N THR A 20 24.37 -11.21 4.28
CA THR A 20 23.89 -12.28 5.16
C THR A 20 22.90 -11.73 6.18
N VAL A 21 21.76 -12.40 6.32
CA VAL A 21 20.77 -12.18 7.38
C VAL A 21 20.92 -13.27 8.42
N THR A 22 21.10 -12.89 9.69
CA THR A 22 21.14 -13.83 10.82
C THR A 22 19.95 -13.60 11.74
N LEU A 23 19.24 -14.67 12.05
CA LEU A 23 18.10 -14.69 12.93
C LEU A 23 18.39 -15.47 14.21
N PRO A 24 17.87 -15.04 15.37
CA PRO A 24 17.86 -15.85 16.58
C PRO A 24 17.15 -17.20 16.35
N ALA A 25 17.53 -18.20 17.12
CA ALA A 25 16.92 -19.52 17.04
C ALA A 25 15.40 -19.44 17.31
N GLY A 26 14.59 -19.99 16.40
CA GLY A 26 13.13 -19.97 16.47
C GLY A 26 12.47 -18.68 15.97
N MET A 27 13.24 -17.72 15.44
CA MET A 27 12.71 -16.55 14.74
C MET A 27 12.49 -16.89 13.26
N GLU A 28 11.41 -16.37 12.70
CA GLU A 28 11.07 -16.43 11.29
C GLU A 28 10.80 -15.01 10.77
N ILE A 29 11.08 -14.76 9.50
CA ILE A 29 10.72 -13.51 8.80
C ILE A 29 9.69 -13.84 7.74
N ASP A 30 8.59 -13.09 7.72
CA ASP A 30 7.61 -13.08 6.64
C ASP A 30 7.80 -11.80 5.80
N LEU A 31 8.00 -11.97 4.50
CA LEU A 31 8.18 -10.88 3.54
C LEU A 31 6.89 -10.58 2.76
N GLY A 32 5.74 -11.04 3.24
CA GLY A 32 4.45 -10.90 2.56
C GLY A 32 4.01 -9.46 2.31
N SER A 33 4.48 -8.52 3.14
CA SER A 33 4.20 -7.08 3.00
C SER A 33 5.12 -6.32 2.04
N THR A 34 6.13 -6.98 1.45
CA THR A 34 7.12 -6.33 0.59
C THR A 34 7.47 -7.16 -0.65
N GLY A 35 7.15 -8.43 -0.63
CA GLY A 35 7.60 -9.37 -1.67
C GLY A 35 7.03 -9.10 -3.06
N LYS A 36 5.78 -8.66 -3.16
CA LYS A 36 5.15 -8.33 -4.45
C LYS A 36 5.71 -7.03 -5.02
N GLY A 37 5.90 -6.02 -4.16
CA GLY A 37 6.52 -4.75 -4.53
C GLY A 37 7.93 -4.95 -5.06
N PHE A 38 8.75 -5.71 -4.35
CA PHE A 38 10.09 -6.08 -4.81
C PHE A 38 10.06 -6.81 -6.17
N ALA A 39 9.21 -7.82 -6.32
CA ALA A 39 9.11 -8.57 -7.57
C ALA A 39 8.67 -7.68 -8.74
N GLY A 40 7.66 -6.82 -8.54
CA GLY A 40 7.19 -5.87 -9.55
C GLY A 40 8.29 -4.91 -9.99
N GLN A 41 9.01 -4.33 -9.03
CA GLN A 41 10.12 -3.42 -9.28
C GLN A 41 11.25 -4.09 -10.06
N GLN A 42 11.64 -5.32 -9.70
CA GLN A 42 12.68 -6.06 -10.43
C GLN A 42 12.26 -6.40 -11.85
N VAL A 43 11.01 -6.82 -12.05
CA VAL A 43 10.46 -7.08 -13.40
C VAL A 43 10.40 -5.80 -14.23
N ALA A 44 9.95 -4.67 -13.63
CA ALA A 44 9.92 -3.38 -14.33
C ALA A 44 11.33 -2.93 -14.75
N ALA A 45 12.32 -3.07 -13.85
CA ALA A 45 13.72 -2.77 -14.16
C ALA A 45 14.23 -3.61 -15.34
N LEU A 46 14.00 -4.93 -15.31
CA LEU A 46 14.39 -5.82 -16.39
C LEU A 46 13.71 -5.44 -17.72
N LEU A 47 12.44 -5.09 -17.70
CA LEU A 47 11.71 -4.68 -18.91
C LEU A 47 12.29 -3.38 -19.49
N ARG A 48 12.62 -2.39 -18.64
CA ARG A 48 13.29 -1.15 -19.06
C ARG A 48 14.65 -1.43 -19.70
N GLU A 49 15.45 -2.34 -19.14
CA GLU A 49 16.72 -2.78 -19.73
C GLU A 49 16.54 -3.44 -21.11
N LYS A 50 15.40 -4.06 -21.35
CA LYS A 50 15.02 -4.65 -22.66
C LYS A 50 14.40 -3.65 -23.62
N GLY A 51 14.33 -2.38 -23.26
CA GLY A 51 13.82 -1.31 -24.10
C GLY A 51 12.30 -1.13 -24.07
N VAL A 52 11.60 -1.73 -23.08
CA VAL A 52 10.18 -1.51 -22.89
C VAL A 52 9.98 -0.13 -22.25
N THR A 53 9.21 0.72 -22.92
CA THR A 53 8.93 2.11 -22.49
C THR A 53 7.47 2.31 -22.06
N SER A 54 6.61 1.33 -22.27
CA SER A 54 5.19 1.38 -21.91
C SER A 54 4.72 -0.01 -21.50
N ALA A 55 4.37 -0.19 -20.23
CA ALA A 55 3.83 -1.44 -19.70
C ALA A 55 3.06 -1.23 -18.40
N LEU A 56 2.15 -2.16 -18.12
CA LEU A 56 1.47 -2.31 -16.83
C LEU A 56 1.69 -3.72 -16.31
N LEU A 57 2.24 -3.83 -15.12
CA LEU A 57 2.43 -5.07 -14.38
C LEU A 57 1.37 -5.12 -13.28
N ASN A 58 0.70 -6.26 -13.12
CA ASN A 58 -0.25 -6.48 -12.02
C ASN A 58 0.07 -7.81 -11.34
N LEU A 59 0.63 -7.75 -10.15
CA LEU A 59 1.00 -8.89 -9.33
C LEU A 59 0.00 -9.05 -8.18
N GLY A 60 -1.21 -9.52 -8.49
CA GLY A 60 -2.24 -9.74 -7.48
C GLY A 60 -2.65 -8.47 -6.73
N GLY A 61 -2.91 -7.38 -7.44
CA GLY A 61 -3.31 -6.08 -6.90
C GLY A 61 -2.16 -5.12 -6.57
N ASN A 62 -0.91 -5.59 -6.59
CA ASN A 62 0.27 -4.73 -6.61
C ASN A 62 0.52 -4.34 -8.07
N VAL A 63 0.24 -3.11 -8.44
CA VAL A 63 0.35 -2.60 -9.81
C VAL A 63 1.60 -1.76 -9.94
N GLN A 64 2.35 -1.96 -11.03
CA GLN A 64 3.45 -1.10 -11.40
C GLN A 64 3.36 -0.73 -12.87
N THR A 65 3.56 0.54 -13.19
CA THR A 65 3.56 1.05 -14.55
C THR A 65 4.97 1.36 -15.03
N ILE A 66 5.17 1.31 -16.33
CA ILE A 66 6.38 1.78 -17.02
C ILE A 66 5.91 2.84 -18.01
N GLY A 67 6.40 4.06 -17.84
CA GLY A 67 6.02 5.19 -18.67
C GLY A 67 4.51 5.42 -18.76
N THR A 68 4.08 6.05 -19.84
CA THR A 68 2.67 6.28 -20.20
C THR A 68 2.12 5.16 -21.08
N LYS A 69 0.81 5.17 -21.34
CA LYS A 69 0.20 4.33 -22.39
C LYS A 69 0.81 4.66 -23.76
N PRO A 70 0.70 3.76 -24.76
CA PRO A 70 1.28 3.99 -26.10
C PRO A 70 0.76 5.25 -26.82
N ASP A 71 -0.41 5.74 -26.46
CA ASP A 71 -1.02 6.96 -26.97
C ASP A 71 -0.56 8.25 -26.23
N GLY A 72 0.31 8.10 -25.23
CA GLY A 72 0.82 9.19 -24.40
C GLY A 72 -0.06 9.54 -23.20
N SER A 73 -1.24 8.92 -23.03
CA SER A 73 -2.10 9.15 -21.86
C SER A 73 -1.57 8.46 -20.62
N LEU A 74 -1.98 8.93 -19.43
CA LEU A 74 -1.65 8.32 -18.15
C LEU A 74 -2.30 6.94 -18.01
N TRP A 75 -1.69 6.09 -17.20
CA TRP A 75 -2.31 4.84 -16.78
C TRP A 75 -3.39 5.15 -15.74
N GLU A 76 -4.58 4.61 -15.95
CA GLU A 76 -5.69 4.72 -15.01
C GLU A 76 -5.80 3.41 -14.22
N ILE A 77 -5.49 3.48 -12.93
CA ILE A 77 -5.47 2.33 -12.04
C ILE A 77 -6.69 2.40 -11.12
N ALA A 78 -7.56 1.40 -11.25
CA ALA A 78 -8.74 1.30 -10.40
C ALA A 78 -8.38 0.78 -9.00
N ILE A 79 -8.86 1.48 -7.98
CA ILE A 79 -8.83 1.05 -6.59
C ILE A 79 -10.24 0.56 -6.24
N ARG A 80 -10.32 -0.63 -5.63
CA ARG A 80 -11.59 -1.30 -5.34
C ARG A 80 -12.23 -0.82 -4.05
N ASP A 81 -13.57 -0.87 -4.03
CA ASP A 81 -14.31 -0.82 -2.76
C ASP A 81 -13.97 -2.04 -1.90
N PRO A 82 -13.46 -1.84 -0.68
CA PRO A 82 -13.07 -2.93 0.20
C PRO A 82 -14.24 -3.82 0.66
N LYS A 83 -15.51 -3.38 0.45
CA LYS A 83 -16.70 -4.15 0.83
C LYS A 83 -17.34 -4.88 -0.34
N LYS A 84 -17.38 -4.24 -1.52
CA LYS A 84 -18.12 -4.74 -2.68
C LYS A 84 -17.26 -5.38 -3.76
N ASN A 85 -15.93 -5.20 -3.67
CA ASN A 85 -14.95 -5.71 -4.65
C ASN A 85 -15.20 -5.24 -6.10
N VAL A 86 -15.73 -4.04 -6.26
CA VAL A 86 -15.91 -3.34 -7.54
C VAL A 86 -15.03 -2.09 -7.56
N PRO A 87 -14.70 -1.53 -8.74
CA PRO A 87 -13.97 -0.27 -8.81
C PRO A 87 -14.74 0.85 -8.08
N MET A 88 -14.07 1.54 -7.15
CA MET A 88 -14.64 2.66 -6.39
C MET A 88 -14.05 3.99 -6.87
N MET A 89 -12.77 3.98 -7.19
CA MET A 89 -12.04 5.16 -7.61
C MET A 89 -10.93 4.80 -8.58
N VAL A 90 -10.38 5.80 -9.24
CA VAL A 90 -9.28 5.67 -10.20
C VAL A 90 -8.20 6.68 -9.86
N VAL A 91 -6.94 6.25 -9.92
CA VAL A 91 -5.77 7.13 -9.89
C VAL A 91 -5.05 7.11 -11.24
N SER A 92 -4.65 8.28 -11.71
CA SER A 92 -3.92 8.45 -12.96
C SER A 92 -2.43 8.56 -12.68
N VAL A 93 -1.64 7.64 -13.21
CA VAL A 93 -0.20 7.51 -12.88
C VAL A 93 0.67 7.41 -14.13
N ASN A 94 1.94 7.78 -13.96
CA ASN A 94 2.97 7.65 -14.98
C ASN A 94 4.25 7.12 -14.33
N ASP A 95 4.70 5.96 -14.77
CA ASP A 95 5.95 5.32 -14.29
C ASP A 95 5.99 5.06 -12.78
N GLN A 96 4.84 4.80 -12.17
CA GLN A 96 4.66 4.66 -10.73
C GLN A 96 4.05 3.32 -10.36
N ALA A 97 4.21 2.94 -9.10
CA ALA A 97 3.50 1.84 -8.46
C ALA A 97 2.21 2.33 -7.80
N VAL A 98 1.18 1.49 -7.81
CA VAL A 98 -0.05 1.64 -7.03
C VAL A 98 -0.27 0.35 -6.25
N VAL A 99 -0.11 0.41 -4.94
CA VAL A 99 -0.16 -0.77 -4.08
C VAL A 99 -1.19 -0.58 -2.99
N THR A 100 -2.11 -1.52 -2.90
CA THR A 100 -3.20 -1.48 -1.92
C THR A 100 -3.05 -2.60 -0.90
N SER A 101 -3.12 -2.24 0.39
CA SER A 101 -3.32 -3.17 1.50
C SER A 101 -4.70 -2.98 2.12
N GLY A 102 -5.35 -4.09 2.47
CA GLY A 102 -6.66 -4.05 3.10
C GLY A 102 -7.03 -5.38 3.77
N GLY A 103 -7.85 -5.29 4.80
CA GLY A 103 -8.29 -6.46 5.58
C GLY A 103 -9.21 -7.43 4.83
N TYR A 104 -9.72 -7.03 3.66
CA TYR A 104 -10.74 -7.78 2.91
C TYR A 104 -10.18 -8.85 1.96
N GLU A 105 -8.88 -8.88 1.69
CA GLU A 105 -8.29 -9.83 0.75
C GLU A 105 -8.10 -11.23 1.36
N ARG A 106 -7.69 -11.30 2.63
CA ARG A 106 -7.45 -12.54 3.36
C ARG A 106 -7.96 -12.40 4.78
N TYR A 107 -9.11 -12.96 5.06
CA TYR A 107 -9.73 -12.95 6.37
C TYR A 107 -10.51 -14.23 6.64
N PHE A 108 -10.82 -14.45 7.89
CA PHE A 108 -11.81 -15.43 8.32
C PHE A 108 -12.71 -14.80 9.41
N GLU A 109 -13.88 -15.36 9.57
CA GLU A 109 -14.82 -14.93 10.60
C GLU A 109 -14.95 -16.00 11.68
N GLN A 110 -14.87 -15.58 12.94
CA GLN A 110 -15.08 -16.45 14.10
C GLN A 110 -15.78 -15.67 15.21
N ASP A 111 -16.84 -16.24 15.78
CA ASP A 111 -17.61 -15.66 16.88
C ASP A 111 -18.09 -14.20 16.61
N GLY A 112 -18.48 -13.93 15.36
CA GLY A 112 -18.95 -12.61 14.91
C GLY A 112 -17.84 -11.54 14.77
N ARG A 113 -16.58 -11.95 14.79
CA ARG A 113 -15.42 -11.09 14.55
C ARG A 113 -14.70 -11.49 13.27
N THR A 114 -14.25 -10.51 12.53
CA THR A 114 -13.41 -10.68 11.34
C THR A 114 -11.93 -10.63 11.75
N TYR A 115 -11.16 -11.60 11.31
CA TYR A 115 -9.73 -11.70 11.54
C TYR A 115 -9.02 -11.67 10.19
N TRP A 116 -8.34 -10.58 9.88
CA TRP A 116 -7.52 -10.44 8.68
C TRP A 116 -6.04 -10.69 8.96
N HIS A 117 -5.28 -10.84 7.91
CA HIS A 117 -3.86 -11.21 7.97
C HIS A 117 -2.91 -10.05 8.36
N ILE A 118 -3.39 -8.79 8.31
CA ILE A 118 -2.59 -7.63 8.70
C ILE A 118 -2.64 -7.51 10.22
N MET A 119 -1.50 -7.76 10.85
CA MET A 119 -1.36 -7.83 12.30
C MET A 119 -0.74 -6.56 12.87
N ASP A 120 -1.28 -6.09 13.98
CA ASP A 120 -0.63 -5.07 14.79
C ASP A 120 0.48 -5.72 15.62
N PRO A 121 1.77 -5.35 15.41
CA PRO A 121 2.91 -5.96 16.09
C PRO A 121 2.92 -5.67 17.60
N THR A 122 2.21 -4.64 18.06
CA THR A 122 2.16 -4.29 19.49
C THR A 122 1.18 -5.15 20.27
N THR A 123 0.09 -5.55 19.63
CA THR A 123 -0.98 -6.32 20.27
C THR A 123 -0.96 -7.81 19.92
N GLY A 124 -0.38 -8.16 18.75
CA GLY A 124 -0.43 -9.50 18.17
C GLY A 124 -1.82 -9.92 17.70
N HIS A 125 -2.71 -8.95 17.48
CA HIS A 125 -4.05 -9.12 16.93
C HIS A 125 -4.16 -8.44 15.56
N PRO A 126 -5.20 -8.76 14.75
CA PRO A 126 -5.49 -7.99 13.55
C PRO A 126 -5.56 -6.49 13.85
N ALA A 127 -4.93 -5.69 13.00
CA ALA A 127 -4.90 -4.25 13.18
C ALA A 127 -6.32 -3.68 13.13
N ASP A 128 -6.69 -2.88 14.13
CA ASP A 128 -7.99 -2.20 14.25
C ASP A 128 -7.72 -0.69 14.30
N SER A 129 -7.42 -0.14 13.14
CA SER A 129 -6.95 1.24 12.98
C SER A 129 -8.02 2.20 12.46
N GLY A 130 -9.26 1.73 12.28
CA GLY A 130 -10.34 2.49 11.65
C GLY A 130 -10.23 2.59 10.12
N LEU A 131 -9.25 1.90 9.52
CA LEU A 131 -9.05 1.84 8.07
C LEU A 131 -9.51 0.50 7.48
N ARG A 132 -10.12 0.55 6.29
CA ARG A 132 -10.47 -0.62 5.48
C ARG A 132 -9.45 -0.93 4.42
N SER A 133 -8.88 0.10 3.80
CA SER A 133 -7.79 -0.04 2.84
C SER A 133 -6.91 1.19 2.83
N VAL A 134 -5.66 0.97 2.43
CA VAL A 134 -4.66 2.00 2.16
C VAL A 134 -4.03 1.68 0.83
N SER A 135 -4.06 2.64 -0.09
CA SER A 135 -3.36 2.57 -1.37
C SER A 135 -2.24 3.59 -1.38
N ILE A 136 -1.04 3.15 -1.72
CA ILE A 136 0.16 3.99 -1.85
C ILE A 136 0.51 4.11 -3.31
N ILE A 137 0.81 5.34 -3.72
CA ILE A 137 1.27 5.69 -5.05
C ILE A 137 2.66 6.30 -4.93
N GLY A 138 3.63 5.76 -5.66
CA GLY A 138 5.02 6.23 -5.61
C GLY A 138 5.91 5.53 -6.63
N ASP A 139 7.16 5.97 -6.72
CA ASP A 139 8.09 5.50 -7.75
C ASP A 139 8.72 4.15 -7.40
N ASP A 140 8.83 3.82 -6.11
CA ASP A 140 9.44 2.59 -5.61
C ASP A 140 8.39 1.57 -5.14
N GLY A 141 8.19 0.52 -5.92
CA GLY A 141 7.18 -0.51 -5.65
C GLY A 141 7.40 -1.28 -4.35
N LEU A 142 8.66 -1.48 -3.94
CA LEU A 142 9.00 -2.13 -2.67
C LEU A 142 8.57 -1.25 -1.48
N THR A 143 8.91 0.03 -1.54
CA THR A 143 8.52 1.03 -0.54
C THR A 143 6.99 1.17 -0.46
N CYS A 144 6.31 1.26 -1.61
CA CYS A 144 4.84 1.33 -1.65
C CYS A 144 4.18 0.10 -1.00
N ASP A 145 4.71 -1.12 -1.25
CA ASP A 145 4.16 -2.36 -0.66
C ASP A 145 4.32 -2.34 0.88
N GLY A 146 5.50 -1.99 1.38
CA GLY A 146 5.78 -1.87 2.81
C GLY A 146 4.94 -0.78 3.49
N LEU A 147 4.84 0.40 2.86
CA LEU A 147 4.07 1.53 3.38
C LEU A 147 2.56 1.23 3.43
N SER A 148 1.99 0.60 2.40
CA SER A 148 0.55 0.32 2.37
C SER A 148 0.11 -0.51 3.58
N THR A 149 0.91 -1.49 3.99
CA THR A 149 0.66 -2.31 5.18
C THR A 149 0.95 -1.55 6.48
N SER A 150 2.06 -0.82 6.53
CA SER A 150 2.46 -0.06 7.72
C SER A 150 1.46 1.04 8.05
N LEU A 151 1.03 1.81 7.06
CA LEU A 151 0.06 2.90 7.26
C LEU A 151 -1.33 2.36 7.60
N PHE A 152 -1.70 1.18 7.08
CA PHE A 152 -2.92 0.50 7.50
C PHE A 152 -2.90 0.18 9.00
N VAL A 153 -1.77 -0.29 9.54
CA VAL A 153 -1.62 -0.57 10.98
C VAL A 153 -1.59 0.72 11.81
N MET A 154 -0.92 1.77 11.32
CA MET A 154 -0.76 3.04 12.03
C MET A 154 -2.06 3.83 12.19
N GLY A 155 -2.99 3.68 11.25
CA GLY A 155 -4.23 4.46 11.19
C GLY A 155 -4.05 5.83 10.54
N LEU A 156 -5.16 6.49 10.21
CA LEU A 156 -5.21 7.69 9.36
C LEU A 156 -4.34 8.84 9.90
N GLU A 157 -4.48 9.17 11.19
CA GLU A 157 -3.80 10.33 11.77
C GLU A 157 -2.27 10.21 11.68
N LYS A 158 -1.71 9.10 12.17
CA LYS A 158 -0.25 8.86 12.11
C LYS A 158 0.25 8.66 10.69
N ALA A 159 -0.58 8.08 9.82
CA ALA A 159 -0.25 7.94 8.41
C ALA A 159 -0.14 9.30 7.70
N ALA A 160 -1.05 10.23 8.00
CA ALA A 160 -1.01 11.59 7.49
C ALA A 160 0.21 12.38 8.03
N GLU A 161 0.54 12.20 9.31
CA GLU A 161 1.74 12.80 9.91
C GLU A 161 3.03 12.30 9.25
N LEU A 162 3.11 10.99 8.95
CA LEU A 162 4.27 10.42 8.25
C LEU A 162 4.36 10.93 6.81
N TRP A 163 3.24 10.95 6.09
CA TRP A 163 3.21 11.50 4.73
C TRP A 163 3.64 12.95 4.69
N ALA A 164 3.19 13.79 5.62
CA ALA A 164 3.57 15.21 5.69
C ALA A 164 5.08 15.45 5.95
N GLN A 165 5.83 14.41 6.32
CA GLN A 165 7.28 14.45 6.53
C GLN A 165 8.06 13.76 5.40
N SER A 166 7.38 13.31 4.34
CA SER A 166 7.97 12.56 3.22
C SER A 166 7.48 13.15 1.89
N ASP A 167 8.37 13.20 0.92
CA ASP A 167 8.06 13.58 -0.46
C ASP A 167 8.03 12.35 -1.40
N ASP A 168 8.08 11.13 -0.84
CA ASP A 168 8.36 9.91 -1.61
C ASP A 168 7.08 9.19 -2.09
N PHE A 169 5.90 9.54 -1.59
CA PHE A 169 4.67 8.83 -1.92
C PHE A 169 3.41 9.69 -1.73
N GLU A 170 2.37 9.31 -2.43
CA GLU A 170 1.00 9.78 -2.21
C GLU A 170 0.13 8.62 -1.70
N ALA A 171 -1.01 8.92 -1.09
CA ALA A 171 -1.85 7.92 -0.48
C ALA A 171 -3.35 8.17 -0.64
N VAL A 172 -4.08 7.05 -0.72
CA VAL A 172 -5.55 7.01 -0.61
C VAL A 172 -5.93 6.11 0.56
N PHE A 173 -6.76 6.62 1.46
CA PHE A 173 -7.27 5.88 2.61
C PHE A 173 -8.79 5.73 2.50
N VAL A 174 -9.29 4.54 2.79
CA VAL A 174 -10.72 4.28 2.96
C VAL A 174 -10.98 3.86 4.40
N THR A 175 -11.85 4.59 5.10
CA THR A 175 -12.17 4.32 6.49
C THR A 175 -13.23 3.22 6.65
N ASP A 176 -13.43 2.76 7.88
CA ASP A 176 -14.51 1.83 8.24
C ASP A 176 -15.90 2.39 7.96
N THR A 177 -16.05 3.71 8.04
CA THR A 177 -17.28 4.45 7.74
C THR A 177 -17.52 4.61 6.24
N GLY A 178 -16.49 4.41 5.40
CA GLY A 178 -16.54 4.52 3.95
C GLY A 178 -16.16 5.89 3.41
N GLU A 179 -15.62 6.76 4.26
CA GLU A 179 -15.02 8.02 3.84
C GLU A 179 -13.70 7.79 3.14
N VAL A 180 -13.40 8.60 2.14
CA VAL A 180 -12.16 8.58 1.40
C VAL A 180 -11.32 9.78 1.78
N TYR A 181 -10.03 9.53 2.04
CA TYR A 181 -9.02 10.57 2.25
C TYR A 181 -7.94 10.39 1.21
N ILE A 182 -7.54 11.49 0.57
CA ILE A 182 -6.42 11.51 -0.38
C ILE A 182 -5.41 12.57 0.01
N THR A 183 -4.16 12.32 -0.25
CA THR A 183 -3.09 13.31 -0.10
C THR A 183 -3.13 14.35 -1.23
N GLU A 184 -2.67 15.56 -0.97
CA GLU A 184 -2.87 16.71 -1.87
C GLU A 184 -2.27 16.52 -3.26
N GLY A 185 -1.16 15.77 -3.41
CA GLY A 185 -0.56 15.49 -4.70
C GLY A 185 -1.42 14.65 -5.64
N LEU A 186 -2.47 13.99 -5.11
CA LEU A 186 -3.44 13.25 -5.93
C LEU A 186 -4.62 14.08 -6.41
N ALA A 187 -4.80 15.33 -5.98
CA ALA A 187 -6.00 16.10 -6.23
C ALA A 187 -6.39 16.17 -7.72
N ASP A 188 -5.40 16.33 -8.61
CA ASP A 188 -5.59 16.39 -10.06
C ASP A 188 -5.49 15.02 -10.77
N HIS A 189 -5.18 13.97 -10.03
CA HIS A 189 -4.92 12.61 -10.53
C HIS A 189 -5.85 11.55 -9.96
N PHE A 190 -6.92 11.97 -9.27
CA PHE A 190 -7.89 11.11 -8.60
C PHE A 190 -9.30 11.41 -9.11
N ALA A 191 -10.08 10.34 -9.30
CA ALA A 191 -11.52 10.46 -9.58
C ALA A 191 -12.29 9.31 -8.94
N LEU A 192 -13.49 9.60 -8.42
CA LEU A 192 -14.47 8.57 -8.06
C LEU A 192 -15.11 8.01 -9.33
N THR A 193 -15.47 6.73 -9.30
CA THR A 193 -16.34 6.15 -10.34
C THR A 193 -17.76 6.67 -10.20
N GLU A 194 -18.57 6.57 -11.26
CA GLU A 194 -19.94 7.10 -11.31
C GLU A 194 -20.80 6.59 -10.15
N ASP A 195 -20.70 5.29 -9.84
CA ASP A 195 -21.44 4.65 -8.75
C ASP A 195 -21.09 5.17 -7.35
N TYR A 196 -19.99 5.92 -7.22
CA TYR A 196 -19.46 6.45 -5.96
C TYR A 196 -19.36 7.97 -5.93
N SER A 197 -19.96 8.66 -6.92
CA SER A 197 -19.87 10.13 -7.07
C SER A 197 -20.30 10.92 -5.83
N ASP A 198 -21.16 10.36 -5.00
CA ASP A 198 -21.65 10.97 -3.76
C ASP A 198 -20.78 10.64 -2.52
N THR A 199 -19.70 9.87 -2.68
CA THR A 199 -18.82 9.50 -1.57
C THR A 199 -18.01 10.73 -1.10
N PRO A 200 -18.00 11.05 0.21
CA PRO A 200 -17.18 12.15 0.71
C PRO A 200 -15.67 11.87 0.48
N VAL A 201 -15.01 12.82 -0.16
CA VAL A 201 -13.55 12.81 -0.35
C VAL A 201 -12.95 13.96 0.43
N ASN A 202 -12.02 13.64 1.33
CA ASN A 202 -11.32 14.59 2.19
C ASN A 202 -9.87 14.73 1.72
N LEU A 203 -9.38 15.96 1.63
CA LEU A 203 -8.00 16.24 1.23
C LEU A 203 -7.11 16.37 2.47
N ILE A 204 -6.01 15.61 2.49
CA ILE A 204 -4.94 15.74 3.47
C ILE A 204 -3.92 16.72 2.89
N LEU A 205 -3.72 17.85 3.58
CA LEU A 205 -2.82 18.92 3.15
C LEU A 205 -1.48 18.81 3.88
N SER A 206 -0.39 19.07 3.17
CA SER A 206 0.92 19.27 3.76
C SER A 206 0.95 20.61 4.50
N LEU A 207 1.37 20.61 5.77
CA LEU A 207 1.51 21.82 6.58
C LEU A 207 2.73 22.68 6.20
N ILE A 208 3.46 22.29 5.16
CA ILE A 208 4.70 22.97 4.72
C ILE A 208 4.42 24.30 3.98
N HIS A 209 3.17 24.63 3.73
CA HIS A 209 2.78 25.84 3.01
C HIS A 209 2.21 26.96 3.88
N ILE A 210 2.63 27.05 5.17
CA ILE A 210 2.36 28.21 6.03
C ILE A 210 3.65 28.99 6.29
#